data_34dc964dbf3f4d5653d5b263c92695f8
#
_entry.id   34dc964dbf3f4d5653d5b263c92695f8
#
_cell.length_a   1.000
_cell.length_b   1.000
_cell.length_c   1.000
_cell.angle_alpha   90.00
_cell.angle_beta   90.00
_cell.angle_gamma   90.00
#
_symmetry.space_group_name_H-M   'P 1'
#
loop_
_entity.id
_entity.type
_entity.pdbx_description
1 polymer ?
#
loop_
_entity_poly.entity_id
_entity_poly.type
_entity_poly.pdbx_seq_one_letter_code
_entity_poly.pdbx_strand_id
1 'polypeptide(L)'
;MDMFSTLLVSLRFDNRSLGGNKRSNCQLTNLQVFQLIVLMPFFAIKGFSHYKNSILNRMFGGRKDVFYSFMAQDHINWRRLIYRMSVTLVSSITCRKDFKKSHLPAVLIADDSDLPKTGFRMEAIGKIFSHIHQKCILGYKALMLCWSDGRTQFMLDVSLHGEKGKVEGKEQGMTAEQRKRRYERKRDAGSHAAGRKEEYFMGKGEKLIEMVKAAIRYRIPFDYLLVDSWFTNTGLVDFVCSCHKKFHLLGMAKMGNTKYSTSWGDLSARAILGRLSSSRQIRYSRRYHIHYAMTDVKLGTRQVRLFFCRRGKAEGWRMLLTTDTSVDFMRAYEIYAMRWAIEVFFADSKRLLGLADCSARDFTAQLAHVSLVMIRYNLLALLKRSLDYETIGGLFKDVYTGAYELTVVEKIWLIIVEVVGIVAELTGADEDTLMRQLIENNKRLEALQAYAQTA
;
A
#
# COMPACT_ATOMS: atom_id res chain seq x y z
N MET A 1 10.71 18.56 -2.67
CA MET A 1 9.43 18.64 -3.40
C MET A 1 9.59 18.42 -4.91
N ASP A 2 10.52 19.10 -5.56
CA ASP A 2 10.75 18.99 -7.02
C ASP A 2 10.99 17.59 -7.54
N MET A 3 11.79 16.80 -6.81
CA MET A 3 12.10 15.42 -7.22
C MET A 3 10.87 14.51 -7.16
N PHE A 4 9.98 14.70 -6.17
CA PHE A 4 8.72 13.95 -6.08
C PHE A 4 7.78 14.33 -7.23
N SER A 5 7.64 15.62 -7.51
CA SER A 5 6.83 16.13 -8.61
C SER A 5 7.37 15.69 -9.96
N THR A 6 8.68 15.77 -10.17
CA THR A 6 9.36 15.27 -11.38
C THR A 6 9.12 13.78 -11.60
N LEU A 7 9.23 12.99 -10.53
CA LEU A 7 8.97 11.55 -10.60
C LEU A 7 7.50 11.27 -10.94
N LEU A 8 6.55 11.99 -10.32
CA LEU A 8 5.13 11.86 -10.62
C LEU A 8 4.81 12.14 -12.10
N VAL A 9 5.43 13.17 -12.67
CA VAL A 9 5.30 13.52 -14.10
C VAL A 9 5.93 12.43 -14.98
N SER A 10 7.10 11.90 -14.60
CA SER A 10 7.81 10.86 -15.37
C SER A 10 7.03 9.56 -15.53
N LEU A 11 6.07 9.27 -14.65
CA LEU A 11 5.18 8.10 -14.73
C LEU A 11 4.12 8.20 -15.84
N ARG A 12 4.05 9.33 -16.55
CA ARG A 12 3.19 9.56 -17.72
C ARG A 12 1.72 9.18 -17.50
N PHE A 13 1.16 9.54 -16.33
CA PHE A 13 -0.28 9.54 -16.15
C PHE A 13 -0.89 10.59 -17.07
N ASP A 14 -1.94 10.24 -17.78
CA ASP A 14 -2.65 11.14 -18.69
C ASP A 14 -4.15 11.23 -18.35
N ASN A 15 -4.82 12.25 -18.88
CA ASN A 15 -6.24 12.44 -18.66
C ASN A 15 -7.08 11.25 -19.14
N ARG A 16 -6.65 10.58 -20.23
CA ARG A 16 -7.37 9.44 -20.81
C ARG A 16 -7.34 8.24 -19.86
N SER A 17 -6.20 7.95 -19.26
CA SER A 17 -6.06 6.84 -18.30
C SER A 17 -6.79 7.13 -16.98
N LEU A 18 -7.03 8.40 -16.67
CA LEU A 18 -7.73 8.90 -15.49
C LEU A 18 -9.22 9.24 -15.76
N GLY A 19 -9.83 8.57 -16.72
CA GLY A 19 -11.26 8.69 -16.99
C GLY A 19 -11.65 9.76 -18.04
N GLY A 20 -10.67 10.29 -18.78
CA GLY A 20 -10.87 11.28 -19.84
C GLY A 20 -11.00 12.72 -19.32
N ASN A 21 -11.25 13.65 -20.23
CA ASN A 21 -11.50 15.05 -19.88
C ASN A 21 -12.89 15.23 -19.30
N LYS A 22 -13.01 16.05 -18.30
CA LYS A 22 -14.30 16.53 -17.80
C LYS A 22 -14.96 17.45 -18.83
N ARG A 23 -16.23 17.81 -18.59
CA ARG A 23 -16.97 18.78 -19.40
C ARG A 23 -16.15 20.06 -19.59
N SER A 24 -16.34 20.73 -20.71
CA SER A 24 -15.58 21.93 -21.14
C SER A 24 -15.50 23.07 -20.13
N ASN A 25 -16.47 23.16 -19.21
CA ASN A 25 -16.52 24.18 -18.15
C ASN A 25 -15.85 23.76 -16.83
N CYS A 26 -15.12 22.66 -16.78
CA CYS A 26 -14.41 22.25 -15.57
C CYS A 26 -13.07 22.99 -15.43
N GLN A 27 -12.89 23.67 -14.30
CA GLN A 27 -11.67 24.42 -13.97
C GLN A 27 -10.42 23.52 -13.91
N LEU A 28 -10.54 22.28 -13.45
CA LEU A 28 -9.43 21.33 -13.29
C LEU A 28 -9.62 20.09 -14.17
N THR A 29 -8.58 19.67 -14.85
CA THR A 29 -8.53 18.39 -15.56
C THR A 29 -8.44 17.21 -14.57
N ASN A 30 -8.75 16.00 -15.01
CA ASN A 30 -8.61 14.80 -14.17
C ASN A 30 -7.14 14.58 -13.73
N LEU A 31 -6.18 14.89 -14.60
CA LEU A 31 -4.76 14.79 -14.28
C LEU A 31 -4.37 15.78 -13.16
N GLN A 32 -4.82 17.04 -13.24
CA GLN A 32 -4.58 18.03 -12.19
C GLN A 32 -5.21 17.62 -10.85
N VAL A 33 -6.45 17.13 -10.88
CA VAL A 33 -7.14 16.61 -9.68
C VAL A 33 -6.36 15.45 -9.08
N PHE A 34 -5.91 14.50 -9.89
CA PHE A 34 -5.08 13.38 -9.45
C PHE A 34 -3.78 13.86 -8.79
N GLN A 35 -3.05 14.77 -9.45
CA GLN A 35 -1.79 15.32 -8.93
C GLN A 35 -2.01 16.05 -7.60
N LEU A 36 -3.05 16.88 -7.51
CA LEU A 36 -3.41 17.58 -6.27
C LEU A 36 -3.72 16.59 -5.13
N ILE A 37 -4.54 15.56 -5.39
CA ILE A 37 -4.83 14.55 -4.36
C ILE A 37 -3.55 13.84 -3.91
N VAL A 38 -2.66 13.50 -4.83
CA VAL A 38 -1.38 12.83 -4.50
C VAL A 38 -0.51 13.72 -3.62
N LEU A 39 -0.50 15.04 -3.86
CA LEU A 39 0.32 16.01 -3.13
C LEU A 39 -0.26 16.42 -1.75
N MET A 40 -1.58 16.36 -1.56
CA MET A 40 -2.26 16.88 -0.35
C MET A 40 -1.62 16.48 0.99
N PRO A 41 -1.21 15.22 1.24
CA PRO A 41 -0.62 14.86 2.54
C PRO A 41 0.68 15.60 2.86
N PHE A 42 1.47 15.95 1.84
CA PHE A 42 2.72 16.68 1.99
C PHE A 42 2.50 18.17 2.32
N PHE A 43 1.30 18.69 2.08
CA PHE A 43 0.88 20.05 2.43
C PHE A 43 -0.04 20.09 3.66
N ALA A 44 0.02 19.09 4.54
CA ALA A 44 -0.80 18.98 5.74
C ALA A 44 -2.33 18.96 5.49
N ILE A 45 -2.76 18.67 4.28
CA ILE A 45 -4.17 18.62 3.92
C ILE A 45 -4.69 17.23 4.23
N LYS A 46 -5.21 17.03 5.45
CA LYS A 46 -5.70 15.73 5.95
C LYS A 46 -6.99 15.25 5.29
N GLY A 47 -7.74 16.14 4.65
CA GLY A 47 -8.99 15.80 3.97
C GLY A 47 -9.47 16.93 3.07
N PHE A 48 -10.36 16.62 2.13
CA PHE A 48 -10.81 17.57 1.11
C PHE A 48 -11.57 18.78 1.68
N SER A 49 -12.10 18.69 2.90
CA SER A 49 -12.68 19.82 3.63
C SER A 49 -11.65 20.91 3.96
N HIS A 50 -10.38 20.51 4.17
CA HIS A 50 -9.28 21.42 4.49
C HIS A 50 -8.65 22.06 3.24
N TYR A 51 -8.98 21.56 2.04
CA TYR A 51 -8.41 22.05 0.78
C TYR A 51 -8.72 23.51 0.54
N LYS A 52 -9.94 23.99 0.87
CA LYS A 52 -10.39 25.37 0.61
C LYS A 52 -9.44 26.45 1.19
N ASN A 53 -8.83 26.16 2.34
CA ASN A 53 -7.95 27.11 3.03
C ASN A 53 -6.45 26.81 2.82
N SER A 54 -6.12 25.95 1.86
CA SER A 54 -4.76 25.54 1.57
C SER A 54 -4.12 26.40 0.47
N ILE A 55 -2.78 26.41 0.45
CA ILE A 55 -2.00 26.98 -0.62
C ILE A 55 -2.34 26.36 -1.98
N LEU A 56 -2.55 25.04 -2.03
CA LEU A 56 -2.92 24.37 -3.28
C LEU A 56 -4.24 24.89 -3.85
N ASN A 57 -5.19 25.28 -3.00
CA ASN A 57 -6.44 25.89 -3.48
C ASN A 57 -6.23 27.29 -4.05
N ARG A 58 -5.35 28.09 -3.46
CA ARG A 58 -5.02 29.43 -3.97
C ARG A 58 -4.35 29.35 -5.34
N MET A 59 -3.43 28.40 -5.52
CA MET A 59 -2.70 28.21 -6.78
C MET A 59 -3.56 27.62 -7.90
N PHE A 60 -4.41 26.66 -7.59
CA PHE A 60 -5.10 25.83 -8.60
C PHE A 60 -6.62 26.01 -8.60
N GLY A 61 -7.19 26.61 -7.55
CA GLY A 61 -8.63 26.74 -7.40
C GLY A 61 -9.33 25.41 -7.19
N GLY A 62 -10.62 25.37 -7.46
CA GLY A 62 -11.45 24.17 -7.35
C GLY A 62 -12.16 24.04 -6.00
N ARG A 63 -13.22 23.20 -5.99
CA ARG A 63 -14.02 22.90 -4.79
C ARG A 63 -13.79 21.46 -4.36
N LYS A 64 -14.04 21.15 -3.08
CA LYS A 64 -13.90 19.78 -2.51
C LYS A 64 -14.67 18.72 -3.29
N ASP A 65 -15.81 19.07 -3.88
CA ASP A 65 -16.68 18.16 -4.62
C ASP A 65 -16.01 17.59 -5.88
N VAL A 66 -15.04 18.34 -6.45
CA VAL A 66 -14.25 17.89 -7.60
C VAL A 66 -13.43 16.63 -7.24
N PHE A 67 -12.87 16.59 -6.05
CA PHE A 67 -12.06 15.45 -5.57
C PHE A 67 -12.94 14.23 -5.27
N TYR A 68 -14.09 14.42 -4.61
CA TYR A 68 -15.04 13.34 -4.37
C TYR A 68 -15.59 12.76 -5.68
N SER A 69 -15.98 13.64 -6.62
CA SER A 69 -16.46 13.24 -7.94
C SER A 69 -15.39 12.49 -8.74
N PHE A 70 -14.12 12.91 -8.65
CA PHE A 70 -13.02 12.22 -9.30
C PHE A 70 -12.82 10.81 -8.73
N MET A 71 -12.77 10.65 -7.40
CA MET A 71 -12.59 9.34 -6.78
C MET A 71 -13.77 8.39 -7.01
N ALA A 72 -14.98 8.92 -7.23
CA ALA A 72 -16.16 8.12 -7.48
C ALA A 72 -16.35 7.72 -8.96
N GLN A 73 -15.40 8.01 -9.85
CA GLN A 73 -15.50 7.64 -11.27
C GLN A 73 -15.38 6.13 -11.50
N ASP A 74 -16.37 5.54 -12.16
CA ASP A 74 -16.47 4.08 -12.34
C ASP A 74 -15.53 3.52 -13.42
N HIS A 75 -15.09 4.36 -14.36
CA HIS A 75 -14.24 3.95 -15.50
C HIS A 75 -12.75 4.09 -15.24
N ILE A 76 -12.31 4.65 -14.12
CA ILE A 76 -10.89 4.68 -13.79
C ILE A 76 -10.44 3.27 -13.38
N ASN A 77 -9.56 2.70 -14.19
CA ASN A 77 -8.97 1.39 -13.88
C ASN A 77 -7.75 1.55 -12.96
N TRP A 78 -8.00 1.77 -11.65
CA TRP A 78 -6.95 1.95 -10.65
C TRP A 78 -5.94 0.80 -10.62
N ARG A 79 -6.40 -0.45 -10.77
CA ARG A 79 -5.52 -1.63 -10.81
C ARG A 79 -4.53 -1.54 -11.98
N ARG A 80 -5.01 -1.24 -13.19
CA ARG A 80 -4.16 -1.08 -14.36
C ARG A 80 -3.14 0.04 -14.20
N LEU A 81 -3.56 1.18 -13.60
CA LEU A 81 -2.67 2.31 -13.33
C LEU A 81 -1.54 1.91 -12.39
N ILE A 82 -1.87 1.23 -11.27
CA ILE A 82 -0.87 0.78 -10.28
C ILE A 82 0.08 -0.23 -10.92
N TYR A 83 -0.40 -1.23 -11.65
CA TYR A 83 0.48 -2.21 -12.31
C TYR A 83 1.39 -1.56 -13.35
N ARG A 84 0.88 -0.65 -14.20
CA ARG A 84 1.72 0.07 -15.18
C ARG A 84 2.82 0.87 -14.49
N MET A 85 2.49 1.61 -13.46
CA MET A 85 3.47 2.32 -12.63
C MET A 85 4.48 1.34 -12.03
N SER A 86 4.01 0.27 -11.40
CA SER A 86 4.87 -0.70 -10.71
C SER A 86 5.82 -1.42 -11.67
N VAL A 87 5.40 -1.73 -12.89
CA VAL A 87 6.29 -2.28 -13.92
C VAL A 87 7.46 -1.33 -14.19
N THR A 88 7.18 -0.03 -14.36
CA THR A 88 8.24 0.98 -14.57
C THR A 88 9.16 1.07 -13.36
N LEU A 89 8.61 1.12 -12.15
CA LEU A 89 9.38 1.21 -10.91
C LEU A 89 10.24 -0.03 -10.67
N VAL A 90 9.67 -1.22 -10.80
CA VAL A 90 10.40 -2.49 -10.64
C VAL A 90 11.50 -2.60 -11.69
N SER A 91 11.23 -2.26 -12.95
CA SER A 91 12.25 -2.26 -14.00
C SER A 91 13.40 -1.32 -13.68
N SER A 92 13.12 -0.12 -13.16
CA SER A 92 14.17 0.84 -12.76
C SER A 92 15.07 0.31 -11.64
N ILE A 93 14.56 -0.59 -10.78
CA ILE A 93 15.34 -1.25 -9.72
C ILE A 93 16.10 -2.45 -10.28
N THR A 94 15.43 -3.33 -11.03
CA THR A 94 16.03 -4.59 -11.50
C THR A 94 17.16 -4.38 -12.51
N CYS A 95 17.20 -3.24 -13.20
CA CYS A 95 18.31 -2.86 -14.08
C CYS A 95 19.57 -2.40 -13.32
N ARG A 96 19.48 -2.07 -12.03
CA ARG A 96 20.60 -1.55 -11.24
C ARG A 96 21.62 -2.63 -10.89
N LYS A 97 22.89 -2.21 -10.76
CA LYS A 97 23.98 -3.12 -10.39
C LYS A 97 23.83 -3.68 -8.97
N ASP A 98 23.32 -2.87 -8.03
CA ASP A 98 23.07 -3.28 -6.64
C ASP A 98 22.03 -4.36 -6.51
N PHE A 99 20.97 -4.33 -7.34
CA PHE A 99 19.98 -5.41 -7.43
C PHE A 99 20.62 -6.72 -7.91
N LYS A 100 21.41 -6.66 -8.99
CA LYS A 100 22.08 -7.84 -9.57
C LYS A 100 23.11 -8.50 -8.61
N LYS A 101 23.65 -7.75 -7.65
CA LYS A 101 24.56 -8.23 -6.61
C LYS A 101 23.84 -8.65 -5.32
N SER A 102 22.54 -8.47 -5.23
CA SER A 102 21.78 -8.84 -4.04
C SER A 102 21.80 -10.36 -3.85
N HIS A 103 21.97 -10.79 -2.62
CA HIS A 103 21.83 -12.20 -2.26
C HIS A 103 20.37 -12.62 -2.11
N LEU A 104 19.46 -11.67 -1.86
CA LEU A 104 18.04 -11.96 -1.68
C LEU A 104 17.32 -12.02 -3.02
N PRO A 105 16.35 -12.97 -3.18
CA PRO A 105 15.52 -13.03 -4.38
C PRO A 105 14.50 -11.89 -4.39
N ALA A 106 13.94 -11.59 -5.54
CA ALA A 106 12.74 -10.79 -5.62
C ALA A 106 11.52 -11.61 -5.16
N VAL A 107 10.64 -11.02 -4.36
CA VAL A 107 9.51 -11.72 -3.78
C VAL A 107 8.19 -10.96 -4.02
N LEU A 108 7.09 -11.71 -4.11
CA LEU A 108 5.75 -11.20 -3.87
C LEU A 108 5.39 -11.47 -2.41
N ILE A 109 4.71 -10.52 -1.78
CA ILE A 109 4.24 -10.62 -0.40
C ILE A 109 2.76 -10.32 -0.40
N ALA A 110 1.96 -11.18 0.21
CA ALA A 110 0.54 -10.95 0.37
C ALA A 110 0.14 -10.97 1.84
N ASP A 111 -0.65 -9.98 2.23
CA ASP A 111 -1.22 -9.88 3.57
C ASP A 111 -2.47 -9.00 3.55
N ASP A 112 -3.27 -9.03 4.63
CA ASP A 112 -4.42 -8.14 4.75
C ASP A 112 -4.30 -7.21 5.97
N SER A 113 -4.98 -6.08 5.88
CA SER A 113 -5.06 -5.12 6.98
C SER A 113 -6.47 -4.59 7.16
N ASP A 114 -6.79 -4.27 8.44
CA ASP A 114 -8.06 -3.64 8.78
C ASP A 114 -8.07 -2.17 8.33
N LEU A 115 -9.17 -1.77 7.68
CA LEU A 115 -9.52 -0.38 7.41
C LEU A 115 -10.76 -0.02 8.24
N PRO A 116 -10.59 0.42 9.50
CA PRO A 116 -11.70 0.77 10.39
C PRO A 116 -12.53 1.92 9.83
N LYS A 117 -13.83 1.89 10.08
CA LYS A 117 -14.78 2.95 9.72
C LYS A 117 -15.74 3.22 10.87
N THR A 118 -16.30 4.43 10.91
CA THR A 118 -17.19 4.85 12.01
C THR A 118 -18.67 4.85 11.63
N GLY A 119 -19.00 4.83 10.34
CA GLY A 119 -20.38 5.02 9.88
C GLY A 119 -20.99 3.81 9.18
N PHE A 120 -22.22 3.45 9.49
CA PHE A 120 -22.99 2.39 8.83
C PHE A 120 -23.51 2.77 7.43
N ARG A 121 -23.41 4.04 7.04
CA ARG A 121 -23.95 4.55 5.76
C ARG A 121 -22.97 4.45 4.60
N MET A 122 -21.95 3.61 4.72
CA MET A 122 -20.98 3.35 3.63
C MET A 122 -21.42 2.14 2.82
N GLU A 123 -21.13 2.15 1.53
CA GLU A 123 -21.43 1.06 0.63
C GLU A 123 -20.63 -0.19 0.96
N ALA A 124 -21.26 -1.35 0.94
CA ALA A 124 -20.66 -2.65 1.26
C ALA A 124 -19.95 -2.72 2.64
N ILE A 125 -20.26 -1.79 3.58
CA ILE A 125 -19.67 -1.82 4.91
C ILE A 125 -20.19 -3.01 5.73
N GLY A 126 -19.34 -3.61 6.54
CA GLY A 126 -19.68 -4.70 7.44
C GLY A 126 -18.78 -4.71 8.68
N LYS A 127 -19.09 -5.60 9.61
CA LYS A 127 -18.20 -5.87 10.73
C LYS A 127 -17.13 -6.88 10.32
N ILE A 128 -15.89 -6.58 10.63
CA ILE A 128 -14.72 -7.41 10.42
C ILE A 128 -14.06 -7.70 11.75
N PHE A 129 -13.46 -8.89 11.91
CA PHE A 129 -12.73 -9.21 13.15
C PHE A 129 -11.34 -8.59 13.10
N SER A 130 -11.06 -7.74 14.07
CA SER A 130 -9.72 -7.14 14.24
C SER A 130 -8.88 -7.97 15.19
N HIS A 131 -7.79 -8.55 14.69
CA HIS A 131 -6.82 -9.28 15.52
C HIS A 131 -6.06 -8.36 16.48
N ILE A 132 -5.92 -7.07 16.14
CA ILE A 132 -5.27 -6.07 17.01
C ILE A 132 -6.16 -5.78 18.22
N HIS A 133 -7.46 -5.55 18.00
CA HIS A 133 -8.41 -5.18 19.04
C HIS A 133 -9.14 -6.37 19.67
N GLN A 134 -8.91 -7.60 19.17
CA GLN A 134 -9.58 -8.85 19.59
C GLN A 134 -11.13 -8.73 19.63
N LYS A 135 -11.71 -7.94 18.72
CA LYS A 135 -13.15 -7.69 18.61
C LYS A 135 -13.58 -7.39 17.16
N CYS A 136 -14.88 -7.52 16.93
CA CYS A 136 -15.46 -7.09 15.67
C CYS A 136 -15.56 -5.56 15.63
N ILE A 137 -14.99 -4.96 14.57
CA ILE A 137 -15.06 -3.52 14.28
C ILE A 137 -15.75 -3.31 12.94
N LEU A 138 -16.31 -2.12 12.73
CA LEU A 138 -16.88 -1.73 11.45
C LEU A 138 -15.74 -1.37 10.47
N GLY A 139 -15.76 -1.91 9.25
CA GLY A 139 -14.68 -1.63 8.31
C GLY A 139 -14.61 -2.56 7.11
N TYR A 140 -13.50 -2.50 6.41
CA TYR A 140 -13.11 -3.41 5.31
C TYR A 140 -11.80 -4.11 5.65
N LYS A 141 -11.62 -5.32 5.12
CA LYS A 141 -10.31 -5.98 5.02
C LYS A 141 -9.68 -5.61 3.69
N ALA A 142 -8.52 -4.99 3.71
CA ALA A 142 -7.76 -4.69 2.50
C ALA A 142 -6.72 -5.79 2.28
N LEU A 143 -7.01 -6.74 1.37
CA LEU A 143 -6.03 -7.69 0.88
C LEU A 143 -5.11 -6.96 -0.09
N MET A 144 -3.80 -7.05 0.12
CA MET A 144 -2.80 -6.36 -0.69
C MET A 144 -1.72 -7.31 -1.18
N LEU A 145 -1.17 -7.00 -2.35
CA LEU A 145 -0.01 -7.65 -2.94
C LEU A 145 1.12 -6.65 -3.08
N CYS A 146 2.29 -7.02 -2.59
CA CYS A 146 3.50 -6.22 -2.59
C CYS A 146 4.63 -6.97 -3.32
N TRP A 147 5.49 -6.24 -4.04
CA TRP A 147 6.78 -6.73 -4.54
C TRP A 147 7.91 -6.19 -3.66
N SER A 148 8.92 -7.01 -3.40
CA SER A 148 10.13 -6.55 -2.68
C SER A 148 11.39 -7.27 -3.16
N ASP A 149 12.52 -6.57 -3.10
CA ASP A 149 13.88 -7.10 -3.28
C ASP A 149 14.67 -7.17 -1.96
N GLY A 150 13.98 -6.98 -0.82
CA GLY A 150 14.58 -6.92 0.52
C GLY A 150 15.05 -5.52 0.92
N ARG A 151 15.22 -4.59 -0.01
CA ARG A 151 15.63 -3.19 0.25
C ARG A 151 14.51 -2.19 -0.08
N THR A 152 13.74 -2.49 -1.11
CA THR A 152 12.64 -1.64 -1.58
C THR A 152 11.39 -2.47 -1.74
N GLN A 153 10.23 -1.91 -1.44
CA GLN A 153 8.94 -2.54 -1.67
C GLN A 153 8.00 -1.64 -2.46
N PHE A 154 7.24 -2.24 -3.39
CA PHE A 154 6.21 -1.57 -4.18
C PHE A 154 4.89 -2.31 -4.07
N MET A 155 3.82 -1.58 -3.78
CA MET A 155 2.47 -2.12 -3.76
C MET A 155 1.97 -2.32 -5.18
N LEU A 156 1.47 -3.52 -5.49
CA LEU A 156 1.05 -3.92 -6.84
C LEU A 156 -0.45 -3.94 -7.01
N ASP A 157 -1.18 -4.42 -6.00
CA ASP A 157 -2.63 -4.62 -6.09
C ASP A 157 -3.28 -4.53 -4.72
N VAL A 158 -4.58 -4.23 -4.71
CA VAL A 158 -5.44 -4.22 -3.53
C VAL A 158 -6.82 -4.76 -3.87
N SER A 159 -7.47 -5.42 -2.93
CA SER A 159 -8.90 -5.75 -2.97
C SER A 159 -9.53 -5.52 -1.60
N LEU A 160 -10.70 -4.91 -1.58
CA LEU A 160 -11.45 -4.67 -0.34
C LEU A 160 -12.46 -5.78 -0.13
N HIS A 161 -12.43 -6.40 1.03
CA HIS A 161 -13.28 -7.53 1.40
C HIS A 161 -14.07 -7.25 2.68
N GLY A 162 -15.23 -7.91 2.79
CA GLY A 162 -15.99 -8.05 4.03
C GLY A 162 -15.88 -9.46 4.61
N GLU A 163 -16.42 -9.63 5.79
CA GLU A 163 -16.59 -10.95 6.40
C GLU A 163 -18.07 -11.34 6.36
N LYS A 164 -18.36 -12.61 6.04
CA LYS A 164 -19.76 -13.10 5.90
C LYS A 164 -20.58 -12.98 7.19
N GLY A 165 -19.92 -13.00 8.35
CA GLY A 165 -20.58 -13.11 9.64
C GLY A 165 -20.86 -14.59 10.01
N LYS A 166 -21.04 -14.86 11.30
CA LYS A 166 -21.25 -16.21 11.84
C LYS A 166 -22.68 -16.43 12.34
N VAL A 167 -23.48 -15.38 12.45
CA VAL A 167 -24.82 -15.44 13.04
C VAL A 167 -25.85 -15.30 11.93
N GLU A 168 -26.76 -16.28 11.87
CA GLU A 168 -27.87 -16.26 10.93
C GLU A 168 -28.74 -15.00 11.13
N GLY A 169 -29.19 -14.37 10.02
CA GLY A 169 -29.91 -13.10 10.03
C GLY A 169 -29.04 -11.86 10.31
N LYS A 170 -27.76 -12.05 10.64
CA LYS A 170 -26.77 -10.96 10.84
C LYS A 170 -25.61 -11.06 9.85
N GLU A 171 -25.90 -11.16 8.55
CA GLU A 171 -24.89 -11.20 7.52
C GLU A 171 -23.98 -9.98 7.65
N GLN A 172 -22.69 -10.19 7.44
CA GLN A 172 -21.63 -9.19 7.67
C GLN A 172 -21.64 -8.62 9.09
N GLY A 173 -22.18 -9.38 10.08
CA GLY A 173 -22.28 -8.95 11.49
C GLY A 173 -23.23 -7.78 11.73
N MET A 174 -24.15 -7.47 10.80
CA MET A 174 -25.07 -6.33 10.85
C MET A 174 -26.52 -6.78 10.82
N THR A 175 -27.42 -6.03 11.47
CA THR A 175 -28.86 -6.27 11.40
C THR A 175 -29.39 -5.92 10.01
N ALA A 176 -30.55 -6.47 9.62
CA ALA A 176 -31.21 -6.16 8.36
C ALA A 176 -31.47 -4.64 8.20
N GLU A 177 -31.87 -3.97 9.29
CA GLU A 177 -32.09 -2.53 9.31
C GLU A 177 -30.79 -1.74 9.08
N GLN A 178 -29.68 -2.14 9.73
CA GLN A 178 -28.37 -1.52 9.49
C GLN A 178 -27.93 -1.68 8.03
N ARG A 179 -28.17 -2.86 7.44
CA ARG A 179 -27.85 -3.11 6.02
C ARG A 179 -28.70 -2.24 5.07
N LYS A 180 -29.99 -2.06 5.35
CA LYS A 180 -30.88 -1.17 4.55
C LYS A 180 -30.46 0.30 4.59
N ARG A 181 -29.78 0.75 5.64
CA ARG A 181 -29.28 2.14 5.78
C ARG A 181 -27.95 2.39 5.05
N ARG A 182 -27.33 1.37 4.47
CA ARG A 182 -26.11 1.54 3.69
C ARG A 182 -26.35 2.38 2.45
N TYR A 183 -25.36 3.17 2.07
CA TYR A 183 -25.36 3.82 0.77
C TYR A 183 -25.22 2.75 -0.31
N GLU A 184 -26.01 2.88 -1.36
CA GLU A 184 -25.91 2.04 -2.54
C GLU A 184 -25.96 2.93 -3.78
N ARG A 185 -25.12 2.60 -4.74
CA ARG A 185 -25.10 3.26 -6.05
C ARG A 185 -25.18 2.22 -7.14
N LYS A 186 -26.09 2.46 -8.10
CA LYS A 186 -26.13 1.69 -9.33
C LYS A 186 -24.92 2.06 -10.19
N ARG A 187 -24.23 1.06 -10.70
CA ARG A 187 -23.11 1.18 -11.62
C ARG A 187 -23.42 0.49 -12.92
N ASP A 188 -22.79 0.95 -13.99
CA ASP A 188 -22.76 0.19 -15.23
C ASP A 188 -22.02 -1.14 -14.98
N ALA A 189 -22.68 -2.26 -15.32
CA ALA A 189 -22.13 -3.60 -15.11
C ALA A 189 -20.78 -3.82 -15.83
N GLY A 190 -20.55 -3.14 -16.96
CA GLY A 190 -19.29 -3.18 -17.70
C GLY A 190 -18.18 -2.29 -17.11
N SER A 191 -18.48 -1.51 -16.07
CA SER A 191 -17.49 -0.60 -15.49
C SER A 191 -16.44 -1.32 -14.63
N HIS A 192 -15.24 -0.74 -14.57
CA HIS A 192 -14.17 -1.28 -13.70
C HIS A 192 -14.58 -1.28 -12.23
N ALA A 193 -15.36 -0.30 -11.79
CA ALA A 193 -15.82 -0.20 -10.41
C ALA A 193 -16.82 -1.30 -10.05
N ALA A 194 -17.70 -1.71 -10.97
CA ALA A 194 -18.63 -2.82 -10.75
C ALA A 194 -17.88 -4.13 -10.49
N GLY A 195 -16.92 -4.51 -11.36
CA GLY A 195 -16.11 -5.70 -11.17
C GLY A 195 -15.31 -5.67 -9.85
N ARG A 196 -14.84 -4.49 -9.43
CA ARG A 196 -14.14 -4.34 -8.14
C ARG A 196 -15.08 -4.50 -6.93
N LYS A 197 -16.36 -4.14 -7.07
CA LYS A 197 -17.36 -4.36 -6.03
C LYS A 197 -17.72 -5.86 -5.89
N GLU A 198 -17.72 -6.60 -6.98
CA GLU A 198 -17.93 -8.05 -6.95
C GLU A 198 -16.83 -8.79 -6.18
N GLU A 199 -15.57 -8.31 -6.27
CA GLU A 199 -14.45 -8.87 -5.52
C GLU A 199 -14.67 -8.84 -3.99
N TYR A 200 -15.49 -7.91 -3.49
CA TYR A 200 -15.81 -7.80 -2.06
C TYR A 200 -16.38 -9.10 -1.48
N PHE A 201 -17.11 -9.87 -2.29
CA PHE A 201 -17.76 -11.12 -1.89
C PHE A 201 -16.90 -12.36 -2.17
N MET A 202 -15.81 -12.23 -2.91
CA MET A 202 -14.89 -13.33 -3.21
C MET A 202 -14.10 -13.77 -1.96
N GLY A 203 -13.68 -15.02 -1.95
CA GLY A 203 -12.72 -15.51 -0.96
C GLY A 203 -11.35 -14.85 -1.11
N LYS A 204 -10.75 -14.36 -0.01
CA LYS A 204 -9.42 -13.72 -0.06
C LYS A 204 -8.35 -14.64 -0.68
N GLY A 205 -8.39 -15.95 -0.44
CA GLY A 205 -7.45 -16.92 -1.04
C GLY A 205 -7.59 -17.01 -2.55
N GLU A 206 -8.83 -17.06 -3.06
CA GLU A 206 -9.13 -17.04 -4.48
C GLU A 206 -8.66 -15.73 -5.11
N LYS A 207 -8.96 -14.61 -4.45
CA LYS A 207 -8.53 -13.29 -4.92
C LYS A 207 -7.01 -13.12 -4.94
N LEU A 208 -6.30 -13.69 -3.96
CA LEU A 208 -4.83 -13.71 -3.96
C LEU A 208 -4.29 -14.43 -5.22
N ILE A 209 -4.86 -15.57 -5.58
CA ILE A 209 -4.47 -16.28 -6.80
C ILE A 209 -4.66 -15.41 -8.04
N GLU A 210 -5.77 -14.68 -8.15
CA GLU A 210 -6.00 -13.73 -9.25
C GLU A 210 -4.98 -12.58 -9.28
N MET A 211 -4.61 -12.04 -8.11
CA MET A 211 -3.60 -10.99 -8.00
C MET A 211 -2.22 -11.49 -8.45
N VAL A 212 -1.83 -12.71 -8.05
CA VAL A 212 -0.58 -13.33 -8.50
C VAL A 212 -0.60 -13.59 -10.01
N LYS A 213 -1.71 -14.09 -10.56
CA LYS A 213 -1.89 -14.23 -12.02
C LYS A 213 -1.78 -12.88 -12.74
N ALA A 214 -2.29 -11.80 -12.14
CA ALA A 214 -2.13 -10.46 -12.70
C ALA A 214 -0.66 -10.01 -12.68
N ALA A 215 0.07 -10.20 -11.58
CA ALA A 215 1.50 -9.88 -11.50
C ALA A 215 2.31 -10.64 -12.57
N ILE A 216 1.99 -11.92 -12.82
CA ILE A 216 2.60 -12.71 -13.90
C ILE A 216 2.28 -12.11 -15.28
N ARG A 217 1.02 -11.76 -15.56
CA ARG A 217 0.60 -11.11 -16.82
C ARG A 217 1.33 -9.80 -17.08
N TYR A 218 1.56 -9.00 -16.03
CA TYR A 218 2.32 -7.77 -16.11
C TYR A 218 3.84 -7.99 -16.11
N ARG A 219 4.30 -9.24 -16.13
CA ARG A 219 5.72 -9.64 -16.18
C ARG A 219 6.54 -9.07 -15.03
N ILE A 220 5.94 -8.93 -13.85
CA ILE A 220 6.68 -8.58 -12.64
C ILE A 220 7.65 -9.74 -12.31
N PRO A 221 8.95 -9.47 -12.14
CA PRO A 221 9.92 -10.51 -11.79
C PRO A 221 9.82 -10.86 -10.30
N PHE A 222 9.71 -12.13 -9.98
CA PHE A 222 9.77 -12.66 -8.60
C PHE A 222 10.06 -14.16 -8.61
N ASP A 223 10.66 -14.64 -7.52
CA ASP A 223 11.06 -16.03 -7.33
C ASP A 223 10.24 -16.72 -6.24
N TYR A 224 9.72 -15.96 -5.26
CA TYR A 224 8.90 -16.48 -4.17
C TYR A 224 7.62 -15.67 -3.97
N LEU A 225 6.57 -16.37 -3.53
CA LEU A 225 5.36 -15.79 -2.93
C LEU A 225 5.40 -16.02 -1.42
N LEU A 226 5.45 -14.94 -0.64
CA LEU A 226 5.47 -14.96 0.82
C LEU A 226 4.08 -14.67 1.37
N VAL A 227 3.59 -15.51 2.25
CA VAL A 227 2.26 -15.38 2.88
C VAL A 227 2.30 -15.75 4.36
N ASP A 228 1.29 -15.31 5.09
CA ASP A 228 1.08 -15.71 6.47
C ASP A 228 0.37 -17.09 6.58
N SER A 229 0.11 -17.52 7.80
CA SER A 229 -0.52 -18.80 8.08
C SER A 229 -1.99 -18.89 7.69
N TRP A 230 -2.64 -17.78 7.39
CA TRP A 230 -4.03 -17.77 6.96
C TRP A 230 -4.13 -18.17 5.47
N PHE A 231 -3.19 -17.72 4.66
CA PHE A 231 -3.15 -18.01 3.22
C PHE A 231 -2.47 -19.32 2.88
N THR A 232 -1.62 -19.87 3.76
CA THR A 232 -0.90 -21.12 3.50
C THR A 232 -1.84 -22.32 3.60
N ASN A 233 -2.27 -22.84 2.45
CA ASN A 233 -3.17 -23.99 2.33
C ASN A 233 -2.87 -24.80 1.07
N THR A 234 -3.50 -25.99 0.97
CA THR A 234 -3.30 -26.93 -0.16
C THR A 234 -3.61 -26.28 -1.51
N GLY A 235 -4.71 -25.51 -1.61
CA GLY A 235 -5.10 -24.86 -2.87
C GLY A 235 -4.06 -23.87 -3.38
N LEU A 236 -3.41 -23.09 -2.49
CA LEU A 236 -2.34 -22.19 -2.88
C LEU A 236 -1.07 -22.96 -3.28
N VAL A 237 -0.73 -24.05 -2.58
CA VAL A 237 0.39 -24.94 -2.95
C VAL A 237 0.15 -25.52 -4.34
N ASP A 238 -1.04 -26.06 -4.61
CA ASP A 238 -1.40 -26.63 -5.91
C ASP A 238 -1.32 -25.59 -7.02
N PHE A 239 -1.82 -24.37 -6.79
CA PHE A 239 -1.72 -23.29 -7.75
C PHE A 239 -0.27 -22.96 -8.10
N VAL A 240 0.60 -22.78 -7.08
CA VAL A 240 2.02 -22.45 -7.28
C VAL A 240 2.73 -23.54 -8.07
N CYS A 241 2.53 -24.82 -7.68
CA CYS A 241 3.15 -25.96 -8.35
C CYS A 241 2.65 -26.18 -9.79
N SER A 242 1.41 -25.75 -10.12
CA SER A 242 0.80 -25.91 -11.44
C SER A 242 1.07 -24.73 -12.36
N CYS A 243 1.64 -23.63 -11.87
CA CYS A 243 1.82 -22.42 -12.63
C CYS A 243 2.91 -22.57 -13.70
N HIS A 244 2.68 -22.04 -14.91
CA HIS A 244 3.69 -22.05 -15.99
C HIS A 244 4.93 -21.23 -15.63
N LYS A 245 4.77 -20.05 -15.00
CA LYS A 245 5.90 -19.32 -14.43
C LYS A 245 6.40 -20.08 -13.22
N LYS A 246 7.70 -20.41 -13.21
CA LYS A 246 8.34 -21.06 -12.06
C LYS A 246 8.60 -20.03 -10.97
N PHE A 247 8.06 -20.27 -9.80
CA PHE A 247 8.30 -19.57 -8.54
C PHE A 247 7.88 -20.49 -7.39
N HIS A 248 8.26 -20.15 -6.17
CA HIS A 248 8.01 -20.96 -5.00
C HIS A 248 7.09 -20.28 -4.01
N LEU A 249 6.31 -21.05 -3.28
CA LEU A 249 5.61 -20.60 -2.08
C LEU A 249 6.55 -20.73 -0.89
N LEU A 250 6.59 -19.72 -0.03
CA LEU A 250 7.18 -19.82 1.30
C LEU A 250 6.22 -19.10 2.26
N GLY A 251 5.57 -19.86 3.11
CA GLY A 251 4.54 -19.36 4.02
C GLY A 251 4.67 -19.89 5.42
N MET A 252 4.25 -19.12 6.41
CA MET A 252 3.99 -19.69 7.74
C MET A 252 2.80 -20.63 7.63
N ALA A 253 2.85 -21.79 8.26
CA ALA A 253 1.76 -22.74 8.25
C ALA A 253 1.30 -23.06 9.68
N LYS A 254 0.00 -23.35 9.83
CA LYS A 254 -0.58 -23.67 11.13
C LYS A 254 -0.18 -25.09 11.56
N MET A 255 0.26 -25.24 12.79
CA MET A 255 0.49 -26.57 13.41
C MET A 255 -0.84 -27.17 13.88
N GLY A 256 -1.78 -27.33 12.94
CA GLY A 256 -3.14 -27.86 13.17
C GLY A 256 -3.29 -29.33 12.82
N ASN A 257 -4.50 -29.69 12.37
CA ASN A 257 -4.88 -31.07 12.06
C ASN A 257 -4.56 -31.52 10.62
N THR A 258 -4.01 -30.63 9.80
CA THR A 258 -3.58 -30.96 8.43
C THR A 258 -2.62 -32.14 8.46
N LYS A 259 -2.90 -33.19 7.64
CA LYS A 259 -2.05 -34.35 7.50
C LYS A 259 -1.08 -34.15 6.34
N TYR A 260 0.12 -34.64 6.55
CA TYR A 260 1.20 -34.69 5.58
C TYR A 260 1.66 -36.11 5.41
N SER A 261 1.81 -36.56 4.18
CA SER A 261 2.31 -37.90 3.91
C SER A 261 3.83 -37.90 4.04
N THR A 262 4.31 -38.76 4.93
CA THR A 262 5.72 -38.93 5.30
C THR A 262 6.15 -40.36 5.12
N SER A 263 7.43 -40.67 5.27
CA SER A 263 7.95 -42.05 5.36
C SER A 263 7.39 -42.84 6.57
N TRP A 264 6.83 -42.13 7.54
CA TRP A 264 6.21 -42.72 8.76
C TRP A 264 4.67 -42.84 8.65
N GLY A 265 4.10 -42.57 7.46
CA GLY A 265 2.65 -42.51 7.24
C GLY A 265 2.12 -41.05 7.28
N ASP A 266 0.79 -40.92 7.33
CA ASP A 266 0.11 -39.61 7.34
C ASP A 266 0.07 -39.01 8.75
N LEU A 267 0.89 -37.99 8.97
CA LEU A 267 1.09 -37.38 10.28
C LEU A 267 0.68 -35.90 10.29
N SER A 268 0.23 -35.41 11.43
CA SER A 268 0.08 -33.97 11.68
C SER A 268 1.44 -33.31 11.90
N ALA A 269 1.51 -31.99 11.72
CA ALA A 269 2.74 -31.23 11.96
C ALA A 269 3.34 -31.46 13.35
N ARG A 270 2.50 -31.58 14.39
CA ARG A 270 2.96 -31.87 15.77
C ARG A 270 3.55 -33.25 15.90
N ALA A 271 2.95 -34.25 15.28
CA ALA A 271 3.46 -35.65 15.30
C ALA A 271 4.79 -35.73 14.54
N ILE A 272 4.92 -35.06 13.40
CA ILE A 272 6.18 -34.95 12.64
C ILE A 272 7.28 -34.35 13.51
N LEU A 273 7.00 -33.21 14.17
CA LEU A 273 7.97 -32.57 15.07
C LEU A 273 8.38 -33.49 16.22
N GLY A 274 7.44 -34.23 16.80
CA GLY A 274 7.70 -35.24 17.83
C GLY A 274 8.69 -36.33 17.33
N ARG A 275 8.49 -36.84 16.12
CA ARG A 275 9.39 -37.82 15.49
C ARG A 275 10.79 -37.26 15.25
N LEU A 276 10.88 -36.01 14.70
CA LEU A 276 12.15 -35.34 14.50
C LEU A 276 12.90 -35.04 15.81
N SER A 277 12.18 -34.76 16.89
CA SER A 277 12.75 -34.59 18.22
C SER A 277 13.30 -35.87 18.77
N SER A 278 12.53 -36.99 18.71
CA SER A 278 12.96 -38.31 19.16
C SER A 278 14.17 -38.83 18.38
N SER A 279 14.26 -38.48 17.09
CA SER A 279 15.38 -38.84 16.21
C SER A 279 16.58 -37.89 16.33
N ARG A 280 16.58 -36.98 17.30
CA ARG A 280 17.65 -35.97 17.54
C ARG A 280 17.98 -35.10 16.31
N GLN A 281 17.00 -34.80 15.46
CA GLN A 281 17.18 -34.00 14.25
C GLN A 281 16.97 -32.50 14.48
N ILE A 282 16.76 -32.08 15.72
CA ILE A 282 16.68 -30.66 16.08
C ILE A 282 18.10 -30.09 16.10
N ARG A 283 18.31 -29.04 15.30
CA ARG A 283 19.57 -28.30 15.19
C ARG A 283 19.42 -26.92 15.84
N TYR A 284 20.54 -26.27 16.14
CA TYR A 284 20.58 -24.91 16.67
C TYR A 284 21.39 -23.97 15.77
N SER A 285 20.75 -22.88 15.36
CA SER A 285 21.45 -21.79 14.66
C SER A 285 22.01 -20.78 15.65
N ARG A 286 23.34 -20.68 15.72
CA ARG A 286 24.01 -19.64 16.53
C ARG A 286 23.74 -18.24 15.99
N ARG A 287 23.67 -18.08 14.67
CA ARG A 287 23.46 -16.78 14.01
C ARG A 287 22.11 -16.14 14.37
N TYR A 288 21.05 -16.93 14.47
CA TYR A 288 19.67 -16.44 14.74
C TYR A 288 19.17 -16.79 16.13
N HIS A 289 19.94 -17.55 16.93
CA HIS A 289 19.53 -18.05 18.24
C HIS A 289 18.22 -18.85 18.18
N ILE A 290 18.09 -19.72 17.17
CA ILE A 290 16.86 -20.49 16.86
C ILE A 290 17.16 -21.98 16.84
N HIS A 291 16.34 -22.77 17.55
CA HIS A 291 16.24 -24.21 17.34
C HIS A 291 15.37 -24.48 16.10
N TYR A 292 15.82 -25.38 15.23
CA TYR A 292 15.08 -25.74 14.03
C TYR A 292 15.22 -27.22 13.68
N ALA A 293 14.21 -27.73 12.96
CA ALA A 293 14.24 -29.03 12.29
C ALA A 293 13.60 -28.88 10.92
N MET A 294 13.96 -29.75 9.98
CA MET A 294 13.37 -29.72 8.63
C MET A 294 13.12 -31.14 8.13
N THR A 295 12.10 -31.26 7.28
CA THR A 295 11.79 -32.53 6.62
C THR A 295 11.00 -32.29 5.33
N ASP A 296 11.20 -33.15 4.35
CA ASP A 296 10.41 -33.17 3.12
C ASP A 296 9.22 -34.08 3.29
N VAL A 297 8.06 -33.65 2.89
CA VAL A 297 6.77 -34.33 3.01
C VAL A 297 5.90 -34.07 1.79
N LYS A 298 4.80 -34.81 1.66
CA LYS A 298 3.76 -34.49 0.68
C LYS A 298 2.56 -33.82 1.35
N LEU A 299 2.08 -32.72 0.75
CA LEU A 299 0.78 -32.12 1.05
C LEU A 299 -0.15 -32.39 -0.14
N GLY A 300 -1.11 -33.29 0.03
CA GLY A 300 -1.82 -33.86 -1.11
C GLY A 300 -0.85 -34.59 -2.05
N THR A 301 -0.82 -34.20 -3.33
CA THR A 301 0.09 -34.75 -4.34
C THR A 301 1.42 -34.00 -4.46
N ARG A 302 1.58 -32.87 -3.79
CA ARG A 302 2.71 -31.94 -3.97
C ARG A 302 3.79 -32.17 -2.93
N GLN A 303 5.03 -32.20 -3.37
CA GLN A 303 6.18 -32.24 -2.48
C GLN A 303 6.44 -30.85 -1.89
N VAL A 304 6.61 -30.80 -0.58
CA VAL A 304 6.88 -29.56 0.18
C VAL A 304 7.92 -29.82 1.26
N ARG A 305 8.66 -28.79 1.63
CA ARG A 305 9.57 -28.83 2.78
C ARG A 305 8.94 -28.09 3.95
N LEU A 306 8.99 -28.72 5.11
CA LEU A 306 8.58 -28.12 6.38
C LEU A 306 9.82 -27.74 7.19
N PHE A 307 9.82 -26.53 7.73
CA PHE A 307 10.77 -26.08 8.72
C PHE A 307 10.04 -25.79 10.03
N PHE A 308 10.41 -26.49 11.08
CA PHE A 308 9.96 -26.20 12.43
C PHE A 308 11.00 -25.33 13.10
N CYS A 309 10.60 -24.20 13.71
CA CYS A 309 11.53 -23.28 14.36
C CYS A 309 10.94 -22.70 15.64
N ARG A 310 11.82 -22.41 16.65
CA ARG A 310 11.46 -21.67 17.87
C ARG A 310 12.66 -20.91 18.42
N ARG A 311 12.43 -19.72 18.97
CA ARG A 311 13.39 -18.99 19.79
C ARG A 311 13.23 -19.42 21.23
N GLY A 312 14.28 -19.92 21.86
CA GLY A 312 14.24 -20.30 23.27
C GLY A 312 13.23 -21.43 23.60
N LYS A 313 13.24 -21.83 24.86
CA LYS A 313 12.35 -22.89 25.37
C LYS A 313 10.93 -22.39 25.70
N ALA A 314 10.79 -21.10 26.03
CA ALA A 314 9.51 -20.49 26.42
C ALA A 314 8.56 -20.23 25.23
N GLU A 315 9.08 -20.10 24.02
CA GLU A 315 8.25 -19.91 22.81
C GLU A 315 7.74 -21.23 22.24
N GLY A 316 6.52 -21.19 21.70
CA GLY A 316 5.95 -22.31 20.95
C GLY A 316 6.65 -22.52 19.60
N TRP A 317 6.65 -23.74 19.12
CA TRP A 317 7.13 -24.06 17.78
C TRP A 317 6.25 -23.40 16.72
N ARG A 318 6.89 -22.82 15.72
CA ARG A 318 6.28 -22.29 14.49
C ARG A 318 6.72 -23.14 13.31
N MET A 319 5.91 -23.17 12.27
CA MET A 319 6.21 -23.97 11.08
C MET A 319 6.18 -23.07 9.83
N LEU A 320 7.25 -23.14 9.03
CA LEU A 320 7.27 -22.64 7.66
C LEU A 320 7.07 -23.80 6.70
N LEU A 321 6.37 -23.55 5.61
CA LEU A 321 6.16 -24.48 4.50
C LEU A 321 6.66 -23.84 3.22
N THR A 322 7.42 -24.57 2.43
CA THR A 322 7.85 -24.13 1.11
C THR A 322 7.68 -25.22 0.05
N THR A 323 7.42 -24.82 -1.18
CA THR A 323 7.47 -25.68 -2.36
C THR A 323 8.88 -25.80 -2.94
N ASP A 324 9.86 -25.04 -2.43
CA ASP A 324 11.25 -25.17 -2.76
C ASP A 324 11.93 -26.17 -1.83
N THR A 325 12.13 -27.38 -2.32
CA THR A 325 12.80 -28.44 -1.56
C THR A 325 14.33 -28.37 -1.64
N SER A 326 14.89 -27.42 -2.37
CA SER A 326 16.33 -27.20 -2.44
C SER A 326 16.85 -26.22 -1.37
N VAL A 327 15.98 -25.31 -0.87
CA VAL A 327 16.37 -24.27 0.08
C VAL A 327 16.63 -24.86 1.48
N ASP A 328 17.69 -24.41 2.14
CA ASP A 328 17.96 -24.73 3.55
C ASP A 328 17.17 -23.80 4.51
N PHE A 329 17.25 -24.13 5.82
CA PHE A 329 16.52 -23.35 6.84
C PHE A 329 16.97 -21.89 6.92
N MET A 330 18.29 -21.63 6.87
CA MET A 330 18.82 -20.28 7.02
C MET A 330 18.33 -19.38 5.90
N ARG A 331 18.44 -19.89 4.70
CA ARG A 331 18.01 -19.17 3.50
C ARG A 331 16.49 -18.97 3.48
N ALA A 332 15.71 -19.98 3.81
CA ALA A 332 14.25 -19.87 3.92
C ALA A 332 13.84 -18.84 4.99
N TYR A 333 14.53 -18.81 6.13
CA TYR A 333 14.28 -17.86 7.20
C TYR A 333 14.57 -16.41 6.78
N GLU A 334 15.71 -16.18 6.09
CA GLU A 334 16.07 -14.87 5.54
C GLU A 334 15.03 -14.38 4.52
N ILE A 335 14.64 -15.25 3.58
CA ILE A 335 13.63 -14.92 2.57
C ILE A 335 12.29 -14.62 3.25
N TYR A 336 11.86 -15.44 4.21
CA TYR A 336 10.59 -15.23 4.90
C TYR A 336 10.57 -13.94 5.72
N ALA A 337 11.71 -13.51 6.27
CA ALA A 337 11.81 -12.24 6.99
C ALA A 337 11.46 -11.03 6.11
N MET A 338 11.64 -11.11 4.78
CA MET A 338 11.24 -10.06 3.84
C MET A 338 9.72 -9.80 3.87
N ARG A 339 8.89 -10.74 4.35
CA ARG A 339 7.44 -10.54 4.51
C ARG A 339 7.11 -9.34 5.39
N TRP A 340 7.99 -8.98 6.32
CA TRP A 340 7.80 -7.82 7.20
C TRP A 340 7.62 -6.51 6.43
N ALA A 341 8.09 -6.42 5.19
CA ALA A 341 7.97 -5.21 4.36
C ALA A 341 6.52 -4.75 4.17
N ILE A 342 5.54 -5.67 4.07
CA ILE A 342 4.13 -5.29 3.92
C ILE A 342 3.55 -4.73 5.23
N GLU A 343 4.02 -5.19 6.39
CA GLU A 343 3.62 -4.66 7.70
C GLU A 343 4.16 -3.23 7.89
N VAL A 344 5.39 -2.96 7.43
CA VAL A 344 5.96 -1.59 7.38
C VAL A 344 5.11 -0.69 6.49
N PHE A 345 4.70 -1.16 5.31
CA PHE A 345 3.76 -0.42 4.46
C PHE A 345 2.48 -0.06 5.21
N PHE A 346 1.84 -1.02 5.88
CA PHE A 346 0.60 -0.76 6.62
C PHE A 346 0.80 0.27 7.73
N ALA A 347 1.89 0.16 8.49
CA ALA A 347 2.20 1.08 9.58
C ALA A 347 2.46 2.51 9.06
N ASP A 348 3.35 2.67 8.09
CA ASP A 348 3.70 3.97 7.52
C ASP A 348 2.52 4.61 6.78
N SER A 349 1.77 3.83 6.00
CA SER A 349 0.63 4.35 5.24
C SER A 349 -0.52 4.78 6.13
N LYS A 350 -0.80 4.09 7.25
CA LYS A 350 -1.79 4.52 8.22
C LYS A 350 -1.36 5.78 8.95
N ARG A 351 -0.09 5.89 9.32
CA ARG A 351 0.45 7.01 10.09
C ARG A 351 0.65 8.27 9.24
N LEU A 352 1.19 8.13 8.02
CA LEU A 352 1.68 9.24 7.22
C LEU A 352 0.79 9.58 6.02
N LEU A 353 0.17 8.58 5.39
CA LEU A 353 -0.54 8.71 4.12
C LEU A 353 -2.05 8.59 4.22
N GLY A 354 -2.58 8.39 5.45
CA GLY A 354 -4.01 8.34 5.72
C GLY A 354 -4.74 7.12 5.17
N LEU A 355 -4.12 5.94 5.14
CA LEU A 355 -4.69 4.72 4.53
C LEU A 355 -6.12 4.39 5.02
N ALA A 356 -6.45 4.69 6.28
CA ALA A 356 -7.77 4.44 6.85
C ALA A 356 -8.72 5.64 6.81
N ASP A 357 -8.26 6.83 6.40
CA ASP A 357 -8.93 8.12 6.68
C ASP A 357 -10.01 8.52 5.65
N CYS A 358 -10.30 7.66 4.68
CA CYS A 358 -11.35 7.95 3.69
C CYS A 358 -12.74 7.92 4.32
N SER A 359 -13.43 9.06 4.31
CA SER A 359 -14.81 9.22 4.80
C SER A 359 -15.87 9.11 3.70
N ALA A 360 -15.49 8.89 2.44
CA ALA A 360 -16.41 8.74 1.33
C ALA A 360 -17.34 7.54 1.53
N ARG A 361 -18.64 7.72 1.20
CA ARG A 361 -19.64 6.64 1.32
C ARG A 361 -19.59 5.63 0.19
N ASP A 362 -19.12 6.05 -0.96
CA ASP A 362 -19.04 5.28 -2.19
C ASP A 362 -17.88 4.27 -2.14
N PHE A 363 -18.14 3.02 -2.52
CA PHE A 363 -17.13 1.95 -2.54
C PHE A 363 -15.99 2.22 -3.54
N THR A 364 -16.33 2.80 -4.70
CA THR A 364 -15.32 3.17 -5.71
C THR A 364 -14.37 4.22 -5.15
N ALA A 365 -14.90 5.20 -4.41
CA ALA A 365 -14.08 6.23 -3.78
C ALA A 365 -13.19 5.67 -2.65
N GLN A 366 -13.67 4.67 -1.88
CA GLN A 366 -12.84 3.96 -0.91
C GLN A 366 -11.65 3.25 -1.59
N LEU A 367 -11.93 2.55 -2.68
CA LEU A 367 -10.91 1.86 -3.46
C LEU A 367 -9.92 2.82 -4.12
N ALA A 368 -10.43 3.93 -4.69
CA ALA A 368 -9.61 4.98 -5.27
C ALA A 368 -8.66 5.59 -4.22
N HIS A 369 -9.15 5.84 -3.00
CA HIS A 369 -8.34 6.36 -1.91
C HIS A 369 -7.17 5.42 -1.56
N VAL A 370 -7.45 4.13 -1.38
CA VAL A 370 -6.40 3.14 -1.10
C VAL A 370 -5.38 3.08 -2.26
N SER A 371 -5.86 3.12 -3.50
CA SER A 371 -5.02 3.15 -4.69
C SER A 371 -4.09 4.36 -4.73
N LEU A 372 -4.59 5.54 -4.37
CA LEU A 372 -3.81 6.78 -4.27
C LEU A 372 -2.76 6.70 -3.15
N VAL A 373 -3.08 6.07 -2.02
CA VAL A 373 -2.10 5.81 -0.95
C VAL A 373 -0.97 4.89 -1.44
N MET A 374 -1.31 3.82 -2.16
CA MET A 374 -0.31 2.92 -2.76
C MET A 374 0.61 3.66 -3.75
N ILE A 375 0.04 4.54 -4.59
CA ILE A 375 0.81 5.37 -5.53
C ILE A 375 1.79 6.26 -4.78
N ARG A 376 1.36 6.98 -3.75
CA ARG A 376 2.22 7.83 -2.90
C ARG A 376 3.35 7.04 -2.26
N TYR A 377 3.00 5.89 -1.68
CA TYR A 377 3.97 5.03 -1.03
C TYR A 377 5.04 4.52 -2.01
N ASN A 378 4.63 4.07 -3.19
CA ASN A 378 5.54 3.57 -4.21
C ASN A 378 6.52 4.65 -4.69
N LEU A 379 6.04 5.89 -4.84
CA LEU A 379 6.90 7.04 -5.16
C LEU A 379 7.92 7.32 -4.05
N LEU A 380 7.46 7.34 -2.80
CA LEU A 380 8.36 7.52 -1.65
C LEU A 380 9.36 6.37 -1.51
N ALA A 381 8.95 5.13 -1.78
CA ALA A 381 9.84 3.97 -1.72
C ALA A 381 10.96 4.04 -2.76
N LEU A 382 10.67 4.51 -3.98
CA LEU A 382 11.70 4.76 -5.00
C LEU A 382 12.63 5.89 -4.60
N LEU A 383 12.09 7.02 -4.11
CA LEU A 383 12.88 8.16 -3.66
C LEU A 383 13.75 7.79 -2.46
N LYS A 384 13.22 7.05 -1.48
CA LYS A 384 13.96 6.52 -0.35
C LYS A 384 15.23 5.80 -0.83
N ARG A 385 15.11 4.89 -1.80
CA ARG A 385 16.25 4.17 -2.35
C ARG A 385 17.22 5.07 -3.12
N SER A 386 16.70 6.01 -3.89
CA SER A 386 17.51 6.88 -4.76
C SER A 386 18.29 7.94 -3.98
N LEU A 387 17.75 8.38 -2.84
CA LEU A 387 18.35 9.36 -1.95
C LEU A 387 19.02 8.74 -0.71
N ASP A 388 19.03 7.41 -0.64
CA ASP A 388 19.62 6.61 0.44
C ASP A 388 19.09 6.93 1.85
N TYR A 389 17.80 7.26 1.94
CA TYR A 389 17.13 7.43 3.24
C TYR A 389 16.96 6.10 3.95
N GLU A 390 17.14 6.10 5.27
CA GLU A 390 16.94 4.92 6.09
C GLU A 390 15.47 4.52 6.19
N THR A 391 14.56 5.50 6.34
CA THR A 391 13.12 5.26 6.53
C THR A 391 12.25 6.11 5.61
N ILE A 392 11.05 5.62 5.30
CA ILE A 392 10.00 6.39 4.61
C ILE A 392 9.56 7.58 5.48
N GLY A 393 9.53 7.41 6.81
CA GLY A 393 9.15 8.48 7.74
C GLY A 393 10.11 9.66 7.73
N GLY A 394 11.42 9.41 7.66
CA GLY A 394 12.43 10.47 7.52
C GLY A 394 12.25 11.24 6.23
N LEU A 395 12.17 10.53 5.09
CA LEU A 395 11.93 11.16 3.79
C LEU A 395 10.61 11.95 3.77
N PHE A 396 9.51 11.38 4.31
CA PHE A 396 8.23 12.08 4.38
C PHE A 396 8.33 13.39 5.17
N LYS A 397 9.02 13.36 6.31
CA LYS A 397 9.23 14.55 7.15
C LYS A 397 9.96 15.64 6.36
N ASP A 398 11.01 15.31 5.64
CA ASP A 398 11.79 16.30 4.87
C ASP A 398 10.97 16.88 3.71
N VAL A 399 10.22 16.05 2.98
CA VAL A 399 9.29 16.52 1.94
C VAL A 399 8.20 17.43 2.53
N TYR A 400 7.66 17.06 3.69
CA TYR A 400 6.65 17.84 4.40
C TYR A 400 7.21 19.19 4.89
N THR A 401 8.40 19.18 5.49
CA THR A 401 9.07 20.41 5.96
C THR A 401 9.33 21.36 4.81
N GLY A 402 9.87 20.87 3.69
CA GLY A 402 10.08 21.70 2.50
C GLY A 402 8.76 22.28 1.92
N ALA A 403 7.66 21.53 1.97
CA ALA A 403 6.35 22.04 1.58
C ALA A 403 5.81 23.08 2.56
N TYR A 404 6.08 22.92 3.86
CA TYR A 404 5.68 23.86 4.90
C TYR A 404 6.46 25.19 4.80
N GLU A 405 7.76 25.12 4.57
CA GLU A 405 8.63 26.30 4.35
C GLU A 405 8.16 27.11 3.14
N LEU A 406 7.87 26.48 2.01
CA LEU A 406 7.25 27.13 0.86
C LEU A 406 5.94 27.84 1.24
N THR A 407 5.11 27.20 2.07
CA THR A 407 3.84 27.78 2.52
C THR A 407 4.04 29.02 3.40
N VAL A 408 5.06 29.02 4.25
CA VAL A 408 5.41 30.18 5.10
C VAL A 408 5.94 31.33 4.26
N VAL A 409 6.89 31.07 3.37
CA VAL A 409 7.45 32.07 2.45
C VAL A 409 6.35 32.72 1.62
N GLU A 410 5.41 31.94 1.08
CA GLU A 410 4.31 32.50 0.30
C GLU A 410 3.33 33.32 1.14
N LYS A 411 3.05 32.92 2.39
CA LYS A 411 2.24 33.77 3.29
C LYS A 411 2.92 35.09 3.60
N ILE A 412 4.22 35.07 3.84
CA ILE A 412 5.01 36.31 4.03
C ILE A 412 4.95 37.17 2.78
N TRP A 413 5.11 36.55 1.60
CA TRP A 413 5.01 37.25 0.33
C TRP A 413 3.65 37.94 0.12
N LEU A 414 2.55 37.22 0.41
CA LEU A 414 1.20 37.78 0.34
C LEU A 414 1.01 38.96 1.30
N ILE A 415 1.58 38.91 2.52
CA ILE A 415 1.56 40.04 3.46
C ILE A 415 2.35 41.24 2.89
N ILE A 416 3.49 40.98 2.27
CA ILE A 416 4.30 42.05 1.64
C ILE A 416 3.51 42.68 0.52
N VAL A 417 2.87 41.92 -0.36
CA VAL A 417 2.04 42.48 -1.46
C VAL A 417 0.89 43.31 -0.91
N GLU A 418 0.19 42.84 0.11
CA GLU A 418 -0.90 43.62 0.75
C GLU A 418 -0.40 44.92 1.38
N VAL A 419 0.75 44.88 2.08
CA VAL A 419 1.37 46.06 2.65
C VAL A 419 1.78 47.06 1.57
N VAL A 420 2.34 46.60 0.44
CA VAL A 420 2.68 47.46 -0.70
C VAL A 420 1.42 48.12 -1.29
N GLY A 421 0.32 47.37 -1.44
CA GLY A 421 -0.96 47.90 -1.88
C GLY A 421 -1.47 49.01 -0.97
N ILE A 422 -1.42 48.81 0.36
CA ILE A 422 -1.82 49.85 1.34
C ILE A 422 -0.91 51.10 1.24
N VAL A 423 0.40 50.90 1.07
CA VAL A 423 1.34 52.01 0.91
C VAL A 423 1.07 52.76 -0.40
N ALA A 424 0.77 52.07 -1.49
CA ALA A 424 0.39 52.65 -2.76
C ALA A 424 -0.87 53.53 -2.63
N GLU A 425 -1.91 53.02 -1.96
CA GLU A 425 -3.12 53.79 -1.69
C GLU A 425 -2.83 55.09 -0.86
N LEU A 426 -2.04 54.95 0.22
CA LEU A 426 -1.73 56.08 1.12
C LEU A 426 -0.84 57.13 0.48
N THR A 427 0.03 56.76 -0.45
CA THR A 427 0.99 57.65 -1.10
C THR A 427 0.52 58.16 -2.47
N GLY A 428 -0.57 57.60 -3.00
CA GLY A 428 -1.00 57.86 -4.38
C GLY A 428 -0.03 57.33 -5.44
N ALA A 429 0.85 56.42 -5.08
CA ALA A 429 1.82 55.81 -5.98
C ALA A 429 1.19 54.61 -6.72
N ASP A 430 1.74 54.30 -7.90
CA ASP A 430 1.34 53.12 -8.65
C ASP A 430 1.91 51.83 -8.02
N GLU A 431 1.03 50.85 -7.71
CA GLU A 431 1.37 49.61 -7.05
C GLU A 431 2.42 48.79 -7.83
N ASP A 432 2.29 48.75 -9.17
CA ASP A 432 3.24 48.02 -10.04
C ASP A 432 4.63 48.67 -10.01
N THR A 433 4.69 49.99 -9.90
CA THR A 433 5.95 50.73 -9.79
C THR A 433 6.63 50.49 -8.45
N LEU A 434 5.89 50.49 -7.34
CA LEU A 434 6.41 50.13 -6.02
C LEU A 434 6.88 48.69 -5.93
N MET A 435 6.12 47.77 -6.45
CA MET A 435 6.50 46.36 -6.51
C MET A 435 7.76 46.14 -7.34
N ARG A 436 7.89 46.80 -8.50
CA ARG A 436 9.07 46.73 -9.34
C ARG A 436 10.31 47.28 -8.64
N GLN A 437 10.22 48.43 -7.97
CA GLN A 437 11.31 49.00 -7.17
C GLN A 437 11.71 48.08 -6.00
N LEU A 438 10.76 47.41 -5.37
CA LEU A 438 11.01 46.46 -4.28
C LEU A 438 11.74 45.20 -4.78
N ILE A 439 11.41 44.70 -5.97
CA ILE A 439 12.05 43.58 -6.62
C ILE A 439 13.44 43.94 -7.17
N GLU A 440 13.60 45.12 -7.75
CA GLU A 440 14.86 45.59 -8.32
C GLU A 440 15.90 45.96 -7.24
N ASN A 441 15.46 46.23 -5.99
CA ASN A 441 16.35 46.56 -4.86
C ASN A 441 16.88 45.28 -4.19
N ASN A 442 17.48 44.43 -4.97
CA ASN A 442 17.73 43.00 -4.83
C ASN A 442 18.57 42.62 -3.58
N LYS A 443 19.50 43.46 -3.10
CA LYS A 443 20.41 43.12 -2.00
C LYS A 443 19.71 42.86 -0.65
N ARG A 444 18.61 43.58 -0.37
CA ARG A 444 17.84 43.35 0.86
C ARG A 444 16.91 42.15 0.77
N LEU A 445 16.36 41.86 -0.42
CA LEU A 445 15.54 40.68 -0.68
C LEU A 445 16.38 39.39 -0.65
N GLU A 446 17.59 39.43 -1.21
CA GLU A 446 18.54 38.33 -1.13
C GLU A 446 18.96 38.01 0.33
N ALA A 447 19.18 39.06 1.14
CA ALA A 447 19.47 38.88 2.56
C ALA A 447 18.27 38.30 3.34
N LEU A 448 17.04 38.69 3.02
CA LEU A 448 15.82 38.13 3.61
C LEU A 448 15.56 36.70 3.16
N GLN A 449 15.83 36.37 1.90
CA GLN A 449 15.75 34.99 1.37
C GLN A 449 16.81 34.08 1.99
N ALA A 450 18.06 34.57 2.15
CA ALA A 450 19.13 33.87 2.83
C ALA A 450 18.78 33.59 4.31
N TYR A 451 18.21 34.59 5.00
CA TYR A 451 17.74 34.43 6.39
C TYR A 451 16.59 33.43 6.51
N ALA A 452 15.64 33.47 5.58
CA ALA A 452 14.52 32.51 5.55
C ALA A 452 14.96 31.07 5.19
N GLN A 453 16.11 30.88 4.56
CA GLN A 453 16.69 29.56 4.25
C GLN A 453 17.55 28.99 5.40
N THR A 454 17.97 29.83 6.34
CA THR A 454 18.82 29.45 7.49
C THR A 454 18.07 29.33 8.82
N ALA A 455 16.80 29.77 8.87
CA ALA A 455 15.89 29.67 10.01
C ALA A 455 14.94 28.46 9.85
#